data_d4ef9028914a118412b5a3e17aaf14de
#
_entry.id   d4ef9028914a118412b5a3e17aaf14de
#
_cell.length_a   1.000
_cell.length_b   1.000
_cell.length_c   1.000
_cell.angle_alpha   90.00
_cell.angle_beta   90.00
_cell.angle_gamma   90.00
#
_symmetry.space_group_name_H-M   'P 1'
#
loop_
_entity.id
_entity.type
_entity.pdbx_description
1 polymer ?
#
loop_
_entity_poly.entity_id
_entity_poly.type
_entity_poly.pdbx_seq_one_letter_code
_entity_poly.pdbx_strand_id
1 'polypeptide(L)'
;MFPKLRFKEFDGDWTLTTLNQLSTKIGDGIHATPKYDESGTIPFINGNNLVNGRIAINENTKRISSEEFQKYNQILSDRTLFLSINGTIGNLAFYKNEKVLLGKSVCFINLKNDLDKKFIYLLLQSPQLTKTLNSELTGTTIKNLSLATVRNLEFYCPIEAEQTKIASFLSAVDEKISQLTKKHELLSQYKQGMMQKLFSQQLRFKADDGSEFREWEEKELKDIAEINPKSKKLPESFIYIDLESVEKGQLLLQKNIELQDAPSRAQRLLAKGDVLFQMVRPYQQNNYYFNLSGEYVASTGYAQIRTKLDSKFIYYALHEKTFLDEVMNRCTGTSYPAINSSDLSSIEILIPCLEEQTKIANVLSAIDQKIEVISKQIEQAKQWKKGLLQQMFI
;
A
#
# COMPACT_ATOMS: atom_id res chain seq x y z
N MET A 1 -34.13 8.16 -15.86
CA MET A 1 -32.71 7.92 -16.26
C MET A 1 -32.19 6.71 -15.49
N PHE A 2 -31.30 5.89 -16.06
CA PHE A 2 -30.79 4.68 -15.41
C PHE A 2 -29.30 4.44 -15.75
N PRO A 3 -28.57 3.67 -14.92
CA PRO A 3 -27.14 3.43 -15.10
C PRO A 3 -26.83 2.55 -16.31
N LYS A 4 -25.56 2.60 -16.78
CA LYS A 4 -25.07 1.79 -17.90
C LYS A 4 -25.04 0.30 -17.57
N LEU A 5 -24.75 -0.05 -16.32
CA LEU A 5 -24.77 -1.40 -15.80
C LEU A 5 -25.84 -1.51 -14.71
N ARG A 6 -26.82 -2.39 -14.90
CA ARG A 6 -27.97 -2.55 -14.01
C ARG A 6 -28.37 -4.03 -13.90
N PHE A 7 -28.92 -4.41 -12.77
CA PHE A 7 -29.52 -5.74 -12.59
C PHE A 7 -30.81 -5.84 -13.42
N LYS A 8 -30.98 -6.96 -14.13
CA LYS A 8 -32.05 -7.15 -15.10
C LYS A 8 -33.46 -7.17 -14.49
N GLU A 9 -33.58 -7.47 -13.21
CA GLU A 9 -34.81 -7.48 -12.45
C GLU A 9 -35.38 -6.09 -12.14
N PHE A 10 -34.65 -5.01 -12.43
CA PHE A 10 -35.10 -3.64 -12.21
C PHE A 10 -35.20 -2.88 -13.54
N ASP A 11 -36.33 -2.29 -13.81
CA ASP A 11 -36.67 -1.58 -15.07
C ASP A 11 -37.18 -0.14 -14.86
N GLY A 12 -37.62 0.21 -13.64
CA GLY A 12 -38.11 1.54 -13.29
C GLY A 12 -37.05 2.65 -13.36
N ASP A 13 -37.47 3.88 -13.63
CA ASP A 13 -36.56 5.05 -13.63
C ASP A 13 -36.04 5.38 -12.25
N TRP A 14 -34.80 5.79 -12.19
CA TRP A 14 -34.22 6.40 -11.01
C TRP A 14 -34.73 7.83 -10.86
N THR A 15 -35.04 8.24 -9.65
CA THR A 15 -35.56 9.56 -9.31
C THR A 15 -34.44 10.53 -8.99
N LEU A 16 -34.46 11.72 -9.59
CA LEU A 16 -33.53 12.80 -9.23
C LEU A 16 -33.88 13.30 -7.81
N THR A 17 -32.88 13.37 -6.96
CA THR A 17 -33.03 13.79 -5.55
C THR A 17 -31.80 14.51 -5.04
N THR A 18 -31.88 15.09 -3.85
CA THR A 18 -30.72 15.68 -3.18
C THR A 18 -30.39 14.94 -1.89
N LEU A 19 -29.15 15.07 -1.44
CA LEU A 19 -28.75 14.44 -0.17
C LEU A 19 -29.57 14.98 1.03
N ASN A 20 -29.97 16.26 0.96
CA ASN A 20 -30.85 16.85 1.96
C ASN A 20 -32.25 16.18 2.01
N GLN A 21 -32.84 15.85 0.85
CA GLN A 21 -34.12 15.17 0.79
C GLN A 21 -34.08 13.75 1.37
N LEU A 22 -32.90 13.10 1.29
CA LEU A 22 -32.69 11.74 1.81
C LEU A 22 -32.20 11.71 3.27
N SER A 23 -32.00 12.88 3.88
CA SER A 23 -31.47 12.99 5.24
C SER A 23 -32.49 13.64 6.20
N THR A 24 -32.44 13.24 7.45
CA THR A 24 -33.16 13.92 8.54
C THR A 24 -32.38 15.11 9.07
N LYS A 25 -31.05 15.06 9.00
CA LYS A 25 -30.14 16.15 9.39
C LYS A 25 -28.79 16.01 8.73
N ILE A 26 -28.23 17.12 8.25
CA ILE A 26 -26.85 17.26 7.79
C ILE A 26 -26.21 18.43 8.53
N GLY A 27 -25.10 18.20 9.18
CA GLY A 27 -24.35 19.19 9.93
C GLY A 27 -22.87 18.83 10.01
N ASP A 28 -22.08 19.63 10.67
CA ASP A 28 -20.68 19.38 10.92
C ASP A 28 -20.35 19.32 12.42
N GLY A 29 -19.11 19.02 12.74
CA GLY A 29 -18.63 19.00 14.12
C GLY A 29 -18.41 20.40 14.68
N ILE A 30 -17.81 20.47 15.85
CA ILE A 30 -17.60 21.73 16.56
C ILE A 30 -16.55 22.58 15.86
N HIS A 31 -16.79 23.91 15.84
CA HIS A 31 -15.87 24.91 15.27
C HIS A 31 -14.86 25.43 16.30
N ALA A 32 -15.19 25.32 17.60
CA ALA A 32 -14.27 25.67 18.67
C ALA A 32 -13.26 24.55 18.92
N THR A 33 -12.06 24.91 19.37
CA THR A 33 -11.10 23.93 19.84
C THR A 33 -11.51 23.45 21.24
N PRO A 34 -11.80 22.16 21.44
CA PRO A 34 -12.15 21.66 22.76
C PRO A 34 -10.92 21.62 23.66
N LYS A 35 -11.13 21.53 24.98
CA LYS A 35 -10.05 21.28 25.91
C LYS A 35 -9.56 19.83 25.76
N TYR A 36 -8.36 19.67 25.19
CA TYR A 36 -7.74 18.34 25.06
C TYR A 36 -7.26 17.83 26.42
N ASP A 37 -7.30 16.52 26.59
CA ASP A 37 -6.88 15.80 27.78
C ASP A 37 -6.18 14.50 27.35
N GLU A 38 -4.90 14.36 27.64
CA GLU A 38 -4.13 13.18 27.29
C GLU A 38 -4.64 11.91 28.00
N SER A 39 -5.20 12.06 29.19
CA SER A 39 -5.87 10.99 29.93
C SER A 39 -7.34 10.77 29.51
N GLY A 40 -7.84 11.62 28.61
CA GLY A 40 -9.21 11.58 28.14
C GLY A 40 -9.56 10.28 27.41
N THR A 41 -10.77 9.81 27.59
CA THR A 41 -11.24 8.56 26.99
C THR A 41 -11.99 8.74 25.68
N ILE A 42 -12.41 9.98 25.34
CA ILE A 42 -13.25 10.26 24.17
C ILE A 42 -12.41 10.85 23.06
N PRO A 43 -12.33 10.16 21.89
CA PRO A 43 -11.58 10.66 20.75
C PRO A 43 -12.23 11.90 20.12
N PHE A 44 -11.38 12.86 19.72
CA PHE A 44 -11.77 14.01 18.90
C PHE A 44 -11.45 13.70 17.43
N ILE A 45 -12.49 13.57 16.61
CA ILE A 45 -12.42 13.04 15.26
C ILE A 45 -12.43 14.17 14.23
N ASN A 46 -11.45 14.14 13.34
CA ASN A 46 -11.31 15.01 12.18
C ASN A 46 -11.38 14.22 10.86
N GLY A 47 -11.38 14.89 9.72
CA GLY A 47 -11.49 14.26 8.41
C GLY A 47 -10.43 13.19 8.11
N ASN A 48 -9.22 13.33 8.66
CA ASN A 48 -8.13 12.34 8.54
C ASN A 48 -8.37 11.05 9.36
N ASN A 49 -9.30 11.05 10.30
CA ASN A 49 -9.71 9.86 11.04
C ASN A 49 -10.72 9.00 10.26
N LEU A 50 -11.26 9.51 9.14
CA LEU A 50 -12.20 8.74 8.31
C LEU A 50 -11.41 7.94 7.28
N VAL A 51 -11.32 6.62 7.48
CA VAL A 51 -10.48 5.74 6.64
C VAL A 51 -11.26 4.48 6.25
N ASN A 52 -11.44 4.26 4.95
CA ASN A 52 -12.05 3.04 4.40
C ASN A 52 -13.37 2.64 5.09
N GLY A 53 -14.28 3.61 5.28
CA GLY A 53 -15.57 3.37 5.88
C GLY A 53 -15.57 3.23 7.42
N ARG A 54 -14.44 3.48 8.08
CA ARG A 54 -14.30 3.34 9.54
C ARG A 54 -13.70 4.59 10.16
N ILE A 55 -13.95 4.78 11.45
CA ILE A 55 -13.25 5.77 12.27
C ILE A 55 -11.93 5.15 12.72
N ALA A 56 -10.81 5.67 12.22
CA ALA A 56 -9.47 5.25 12.63
C ALA A 56 -8.98 6.09 13.80
N ILE A 57 -8.79 5.45 14.93
CA ILE A 57 -8.23 6.05 16.15
C ILE A 57 -6.82 5.49 16.32
N ASN A 58 -5.84 6.38 16.41
CA ASN A 58 -4.42 6.04 16.61
C ASN A 58 -3.83 6.85 17.77
N GLU A 59 -2.56 6.65 18.06
CA GLU A 59 -1.84 7.32 19.13
C GLU A 59 -1.85 8.85 19.02
N ASN A 60 -1.90 9.39 17.81
CA ASN A 60 -1.93 10.82 17.55
C ASN A 60 -3.35 11.42 17.60
N THR A 61 -4.38 10.59 17.75
CA THR A 61 -5.77 11.06 17.85
C THR A 61 -5.98 11.79 19.16
N LYS A 62 -6.27 13.10 19.08
CA LYS A 62 -6.54 13.91 20.26
C LYS A 62 -7.74 13.37 21.03
N ARG A 63 -7.70 13.54 22.34
CA ARG A 63 -8.76 13.06 23.26
C ARG A 63 -9.26 14.17 24.14
N ILE A 64 -10.46 13.99 24.68
CA ILE A 64 -11.11 14.91 25.63
C ILE A 64 -11.67 14.13 26.81
N SER A 65 -11.93 14.83 27.90
CA SER A 65 -12.61 14.28 29.07
C SER A 65 -14.12 14.09 28.82
N SER A 66 -14.78 13.29 29.66
CA SER A 66 -16.24 13.14 29.61
C SER A 66 -16.98 14.46 29.98
N GLU A 67 -16.42 15.28 30.84
CA GLU A 67 -16.97 16.58 31.20
C GLU A 67 -16.94 17.56 30.02
N GLU A 68 -15.83 17.59 29.30
CA GLU A 68 -15.69 18.40 28.08
C GLU A 68 -16.69 17.93 27.01
N PHE A 69 -16.83 16.62 26.81
CA PHE A 69 -17.79 16.05 25.86
C PHE A 69 -19.23 16.44 26.13
N GLN A 70 -19.66 16.52 27.42
CA GLN A 70 -21.04 16.87 27.80
C GLN A 70 -21.44 18.28 27.38
N LYS A 71 -20.48 19.18 27.11
CA LYS A 71 -20.77 20.54 26.63
C LYS A 71 -21.31 20.60 25.21
N TYR A 72 -21.14 19.51 24.47
CA TYR A 72 -21.49 19.46 23.05
C TYR A 72 -22.59 18.43 22.82
N ASN A 73 -23.64 18.86 22.14
CA ASN A 73 -24.77 17.99 21.78
C ASN A 73 -24.71 17.67 20.29
N GLN A 74 -24.27 16.46 19.98
CA GLN A 74 -24.23 15.95 18.60
C GLN A 74 -25.32 14.89 18.43
N ILE A 75 -26.24 15.13 17.49
CA ILE A 75 -27.33 14.18 17.19
C ILE A 75 -26.83 13.19 16.15
N LEU A 76 -26.28 12.09 16.62
CA LEU A 76 -25.81 10.97 15.80
C LEU A 76 -26.70 9.74 16.06
N SER A 77 -26.83 8.87 15.04
CA SER A 77 -27.61 7.62 15.14
C SER A 77 -26.89 6.52 14.33
N ASP A 78 -27.38 5.31 14.44
CA ASP A 78 -26.93 4.17 13.60
C ASP A 78 -27.13 4.42 12.10
N ARG A 79 -27.95 5.43 11.73
CA ARG A 79 -28.17 5.89 10.35
C ARG A 79 -27.15 6.93 9.87
N THR A 80 -26.21 7.34 10.72
CA THR A 80 -25.23 8.40 10.39
C THR A 80 -24.12 7.88 9.50
N LEU A 81 -23.78 8.67 8.47
CA LEU A 81 -22.54 8.62 7.71
C LEU A 81 -21.71 9.87 8.00
N PHE A 82 -20.40 9.71 8.05
CA PHE A 82 -19.46 10.83 8.13
C PHE A 82 -18.81 11.07 6.76
N LEU A 83 -18.62 12.35 6.43
CA LEU A 83 -17.94 12.82 5.24
C LEU A 83 -16.92 13.89 5.64
N SER A 84 -15.69 13.75 5.23
CA SER A 84 -14.69 14.79 5.44
C SER A 84 -14.90 15.95 4.46
N ILE A 85 -14.98 17.18 4.98
CA ILE A 85 -15.33 18.39 4.24
C ILE A 85 -14.27 19.49 4.32
N ASN A 86 -13.18 19.29 5.06
CA ASN A 86 -12.11 20.26 5.22
C ASN A 86 -10.74 19.55 5.28
N GLY A 87 -9.75 20.08 4.56
CA GLY A 87 -8.42 19.48 4.44
C GLY A 87 -8.44 18.23 3.57
N THR A 88 -8.63 17.08 4.16
CA THR A 88 -8.86 15.81 3.46
C THR A 88 -10.33 15.74 3.05
N ILE A 89 -10.63 15.88 1.76
CA ILE A 89 -12.01 15.93 1.26
C ILE A 89 -12.46 14.55 0.74
N GLY A 90 -13.73 14.18 1.01
CA GLY A 90 -14.38 13.02 0.42
C GLY A 90 -14.16 11.69 1.15
N ASN A 91 -13.40 11.67 2.24
CA ASN A 91 -13.31 10.48 3.07
C ASN A 91 -14.65 10.21 3.76
N LEU A 92 -15.03 8.94 3.79
CA LEU A 92 -16.31 8.50 4.36
C LEU A 92 -16.11 7.48 5.47
N ALA A 93 -16.98 7.50 6.48
CA ALA A 93 -17.05 6.45 7.49
C ALA A 93 -18.50 6.21 7.96
N PHE A 94 -18.77 4.97 8.33
CA PHE A 94 -20.00 4.60 9.03
C PHE A 94 -19.85 4.90 10.50
N TYR A 95 -20.81 5.58 11.08
CA TYR A 95 -20.94 5.66 12.53
C TYR A 95 -21.55 4.37 13.08
N LYS A 96 -20.94 3.82 14.11
CA LYS A 96 -21.32 2.55 14.77
C LYS A 96 -21.56 2.74 16.27
N ASN A 97 -22.07 3.88 16.65
CA ASN A 97 -22.33 4.29 18.04
C ASN A 97 -21.06 4.47 18.89
N GLU A 98 -19.91 4.74 18.24
CA GLU A 98 -18.70 5.11 18.96
C GLU A 98 -18.89 6.44 19.71
N LYS A 99 -18.42 6.50 20.95
CA LYS A 99 -18.44 7.74 21.73
C LYS A 99 -17.31 8.66 21.25
N VAL A 100 -17.63 9.58 20.34
CA VAL A 100 -16.65 10.48 19.69
C VAL A 100 -17.19 11.92 19.65
N LEU A 101 -16.30 12.90 19.67
CA LEU A 101 -16.61 14.29 19.37
C LEU A 101 -16.09 14.63 17.98
N LEU A 102 -16.92 15.22 17.12
CA LEU A 102 -16.56 15.61 15.77
C LEU A 102 -16.01 17.04 15.73
N GLY A 103 -14.87 17.21 15.04
CA GLY A 103 -14.36 18.52 14.66
C GLY A 103 -15.00 19.03 13.37
N LYS A 104 -14.85 20.32 13.09
CA LYS A 104 -15.43 21.04 11.93
C LYS A 104 -15.10 20.43 10.56
N SER A 105 -14.08 19.58 10.47
CA SER A 105 -13.68 18.90 9.24
C SER A 105 -14.51 17.65 8.92
N VAL A 106 -15.44 17.27 9.80
CA VAL A 106 -16.32 16.12 9.64
C VAL A 106 -17.75 16.57 9.54
N CYS A 107 -18.36 16.35 8.38
CA CYS A 107 -19.80 16.44 8.18
C CYS A 107 -20.46 15.13 8.61
N PHE A 108 -21.57 15.21 9.35
CA PHE A 108 -22.44 14.08 9.64
C PHE A 108 -23.72 14.17 8.82
N ILE A 109 -24.16 13.03 8.31
CA ILE A 109 -25.34 12.87 7.44
C ILE A 109 -26.22 11.80 8.07
N ASN A 110 -27.31 12.21 8.69
CA ASN A 110 -28.30 11.30 9.28
C ASN A 110 -29.33 10.93 8.21
N LEU A 111 -29.21 9.73 7.66
CA LEU A 111 -30.07 9.25 6.59
C LEU A 111 -31.47 8.86 7.12
N LYS A 112 -32.47 8.98 6.27
CA LYS A 112 -33.84 8.45 6.52
C LYS A 112 -33.82 6.91 6.56
N ASN A 113 -34.86 6.31 7.13
CA ASN A 113 -34.92 4.87 7.38
C ASN A 113 -35.20 4.03 6.13
N ASP A 114 -35.83 4.62 5.12
CA ASP A 114 -36.21 4.02 3.83
C ASP A 114 -35.07 3.96 2.81
N LEU A 115 -33.84 4.00 3.26
CA LEU A 115 -32.63 4.02 2.42
C LEU A 115 -31.65 2.93 2.84
N ASP A 116 -30.96 2.35 1.89
CA ASP A 116 -29.79 1.55 2.20
C ASP A 116 -28.56 2.44 2.48
N LYS A 117 -28.11 2.46 3.72
CA LYS A 117 -26.95 3.28 4.13
C LYS A 117 -25.66 2.94 3.38
N LYS A 118 -25.47 1.67 3.02
CA LYS A 118 -24.29 1.24 2.25
C LYS A 118 -24.36 1.71 0.80
N PHE A 119 -25.58 1.74 0.22
CA PHE A 119 -25.81 2.30 -1.10
C PHE A 119 -25.37 3.77 -1.16
N ILE A 120 -25.84 4.59 -0.21
CA ILE A 120 -25.46 6.02 -0.15
C ILE A 120 -23.94 6.17 0.08
N TYR A 121 -23.33 5.36 0.92
CA TYR A 121 -21.89 5.33 1.11
C TYR A 121 -21.13 5.05 -0.20
N LEU A 122 -21.58 4.09 -1.01
CA LEU A 122 -20.97 3.71 -2.28
C LEU A 122 -21.24 4.77 -3.36
N LEU A 123 -22.47 5.32 -3.40
CA LEU A 123 -22.85 6.40 -4.29
C LEU A 123 -21.94 7.63 -4.09
N LEU A 124 -21.69 8.04 -2.86
CA LEU A 124 -20.80 9.16 -2.54
C LEU A 124 -19.33 8.92 -2.94
N GLN A 125 -18.94 7.66 -3.19
CA GLN A 125 -17.63 7.30 -3.75
C GLN A 125 -17.63 7.19 -5.28
N SER A 126 -18.79 7.34 -5.94
CA SER A 126 -18.85 7.26 -7.40
C SER A 126 -17.98 8.35 -8.03
N PRO A 127 -17.35 8.06 -9.19
CA PRO A 127 -16.52 9.05 -9.88
C PRO A 127 -17.26 10.34 -10.23
N GLN A 128 -18.56 10.25 -10.55
CA GLN A 128 -19.41 11.39 -10.87
C GLN A 128 -19.53 12.32 -9.66
N LEU A 129 -19.97 11.80 -8.51
CA LEU A 129 -20.14 12.63 -7.33
C LEU A 129 -18.81 13.12 -6.76
N THR A 130 -17.77 12.29 -6.81
CA THR A 130 -16.41 12.72 -6.44
C THR A 130 -15.94 13.89 -7.31
N LYS A 131 -16.21 13.85 -8.62
CA LYS A 131 -15.89 14.97 -9.54
C LYS A 131 -16.69 16.20 -9.19
N THR A 132 -18.02 16.08 -8.95
CA THR A 132 -18.89 17.20 -8.55
C THR A 132 -18.42 17.81 -7.23
N LEU A 133 -18.14 17.01 -6.21
CA LEU A 133 -17.62 17.51 -4.92
C LEU A 133 -16.30 18.26 -5.10
N ASN A 134 -15.39 17.73 -5.95
CA ASN A 134 -14.10 18.38 -6.22
C ASN A 134 -14.23 19.71 -7.00
N SER A 135 -15.22 19.85 -7.89
CA SER A 135 -15.46 21.11 -8.63
C SER A 135 -16.03 22.21 -7.75
N GLU A 136 -16.69 21.87 -6.67
CA GLU A 136 -17.31 22.80 -5.70
C GLU A 136 -16.38 23.19 -4.54
N LEU A 137 -15.12 22.76 -4.58
CA LEU A 137 -14.15 23.07 -3.52
C LEU A 137 -13.77 24.54 -3.53
N THR A 138 -13.77 25.15 -2.36
CA THR A 138 -13.31 26.51 -2.11
C THR A 138 -11.99 26.50 -1.32
N GLY A 139 -11.27 27.61 -1.36
CA GLY A 139 -10.00 27.80 -0.65
C GLY A 139 -8.77 27.43 -1.49
N THR A 140 -7.71 28.22 -1.36
CA THR A 140 -6.45 28.03 -2.09
C THR A 140 -5.48 27.10 -1.37
N THR A 141 -5.26 27.33 -0.09
CA THR A 141 -4.31 26.56 0.74
C THR A 141 -4.96 25.35 1.41
N ILE A 142 -6.14 25.54 2.00
CA ILE A 142 -6.92 24.47 2.59
C ILE A 142 -8.26 24.40 1.86
N LYS A 143 -8.46 23.32 1.13
CA LYS A 143 -9.72 23.07 0.43
C LYS A 143 -10.85 22.80 1.44
N ASN A 144 -12.01 23.37 1.13
CA ASN A 144 -13.20 23.24 1.95
C ASN A 144 -14.44 22.98 1.09
N LEU A 145 -15.32 22.11 1.57
CA LEU A 145 -16.62 21.82 1.00
C LEU A 145 -17.71 22.36 1.91
N SER A 146 -18.58 23.23 1.40
CA SER A 146 -19.63 23.83 2.22
C SER A 146 -20.73 22.82 2.56
N LEU A 147 -21.38 23.00 3.73
CA LEU A 147 -22.56 22.19 4.08
C LEU A 147 -23.71 22.42 3.09
N ALA A 148 -23.82 23.60 2.49
CA ALA A 148 -24.79 23.89 1.44
C ALA A 148 -24.56 23.02 0.22
N THR A 149 -23.30 22.92 -0.25
CA THR A 149 -22.93 22.02 -1.35
C THR A 149 -23.29 20.57 -1.01
N VAL A 150 -22.95 20.10 0.19
CA VAL A 150 -23.29 18.72 0.61
C VAL A 150 -24.81 18.48 0.61
N ARG A 151 -25.61 19.42 1.12
CA ARG A 151 -27.08 19.33 1.16
C ARG A 151 -27.70 19.31 -0.23
N ASN A 152 -27.19 20.14 -1.13
CA ASN A 152 -27.72 20.31 -2.48
C ASN A 152 -27.08 19.36 -3.50
N LEU A 153 -26.28 18.40 -3.05
CA LEU A 153 -25.69 17.39 -3.92
C LEU A 153 -26.81 16.57 -4.58
N GLU A 154 -26.95 16.74 -5.90
CA GLU A 154 -27.96 16.07 -6.73
C GLU A 154 -27.43 14.76 -7.28
N PHE A 155 -28.28 13.76 -7.29
CA PHE A 155 -28.01 12.46 -7.91
C PHE A 155 -29.31 11.70 -8.16
N TYR A 156 -29.22 10.67 -9.00
CA TYR A 156 -30.33 9.77 -9.24
C TYR A 156 -30.32 8.62 -8.22
N CYS A 157 -31.49 8.28 -7.69
CA CYS A 157 -31.65 7.27 -6.65
C CYS A 157 -32.73 6.25 -7.07
N PRO A 158 -32.44 4.94 -7.03
CA PRO A 158 -33.44 3.90 -7.29
C PRO A 158 -34.31 3.62 -6.07
N ILE A 159 -35.30 2.73 -6.24
CA ILE A 159 -36.09 2.17 -5.14
C ILE A 159 -35.19 1.40 -4.15
N GLU A 160 -35.62 1.28 -2.91
CA GLU A 160 -34.85 0.66 -1.82
C GLU A 160 -34.37 -0.77 -2.13
N ALA A 161 -35.22 -1.58 -2.78
CA ALA A 161 -34.87 -2.95 -3.17
C ALA A 161 -33.65 -3.00 -4.13
N GLU A 162 -33.58 -2.07 -5.10
CA GLU A 162 -32.44 -1.94 -6.00
C GLU A 162 -31.21 -1.38 -5.27
N GLN A 163 -31.37 -0.39 -4.38
CA GLN A 163 -30.29 0.11 -3.52
C GLN A 163 -29.62 -1.03 -2.75
N THR A 164 -30.43 -1.86 -2.09
CA THR A 164 -29.96 -3.01 -1.30
C THR A 164 -29.23 -4.04 -2.17
N LYS A 165 -29.72 -4.30 -3.37
CA LYS A 165 -29.07 -5.22 -4.31
C LYS A 165 -27.70 -4.71 -4.74
N ILE A 166 -27.61 -3.43 -5.13
CA ILE A 166 -26.34 -2.77 -5.52
C ILE A 166 -25.38 -2.76 -4.34
N ALA A 167 -25.85 -2.36 -3.16
CA ALA A 167 -25.05 -2.29 -1.94
C ALA A 167 -24.48 -3.66 -1.53
N SER A 168 -25.30 -4.71 -1.59
CA SER A 168 -24.86 -6.08 -1.31
C SER A 168 -23.79 -6.55 -2.29
N PHE A 169 -23.99 -6.35 -3.57
CA PHE A 169 -23.05 -6.75 -4.61
C PHE A 169 -21.69 -6.04 -4.45
N LEU A 170 -21.68 -4.71 -4.35
CA LEU A 170 -20.45 -3.94 -4.20
C LEU A 170 -19.77 -4.18 -2.85
N SER A 171 -20.54 -4.43 -1.78
CA SER A 171 -19.97 -4.83 -0.48
C SER A 171 -19.26 -6.18 -0.55
N ALA A 172 -19.77 -7.15 -1.33
CA ALA A 172 -19.08 -8.42 -1.55
C ALA A 172 -17.75 -8.24 -2.30
N VAL A 173 -17.67 -7.27 -3.23
CA VAL A 173 -16.42 -6.90 -3.89
C VAL A 173 -15.43 -6.30 -2.87
N ASP A 174 -15.89 -5.41 -1.99
CA ASP A 174 -15.06 -4.83 -0.93
C ASP A 174 -14.55 -5.89 0.06
N GLU A 175 -15.40 -6.82 0.42
CA GLU A 175 -15.01 -7.94 1.29
C GLU A 175 -13.92 -8.79 0.62
N LYS A 176 -14.06 -9.10 -0.68
CA LYS A 176 -13.04 -9.83 -1.44
C LYS A 176 -11.70 -9.10 -1.45
N ILE A 177 -11.70 -7.78 -1.69
CA ILE A 177 -10.49 -6.94 -1.63
C ILE A 177 -9.87 -7.00 -0.23
N SER A 178 -10.68 -6.89 0.82
CA SER A 178 -10.23 -6.97 2.22
C SER A 178 -9.60 -8.33 2.54
N GLN A 179 -10.21 -9.43 2.12
CA GLN A 179 -9.69 -10.79 2.30
C GLN A 179 -8.36 -10.98 1.58
N LEU A 180 -8.24 -10.52 0.33
CA LEU A 180 -6.99 -10.57 -0.43
C LEU A 180 -5.89 -9.73 0.24
N THR A 181 -6.21 -8.53 0.73
CA THR A 181 -5.27 -7.67 1.45
C THR A 181 -4.77 -8.35 2.72
N LYS A 182 -5.67 -8.94 3.50
CA LYS A 182 -5.29 -9.68 4.72
C LYS A 182 -4.42 -10.90 4.40
N LYS A 183 -4.74 -11.63 3.32
CA LYS A 183 -3.92 -12.75 2.85
C LYS A 183 -2.52 -12.31 2.43
N HIS A 184 -2.40 -11.16 1.74
CA HIS A 184 -1.11 -10.56 1.37
C HIS A 184 -0.26 -10.24 2.61
N GLU A 185 -0.86 -9.57 3.61
CA GLU A 185 -0.19 -9.26 4.89
C GLU A 185 0.34 -10.52 5.58
N LEU A 186 -0.51 -11.54 5.72
CA LEU A 186 -0.15 -12.79 6.40
C LEU A 186 0.96 -13.55 5.66
N LEU A 187 0.94 -13.57 4.32
CA LEU A 187 2.02 -14.19 3.54
C LEU A 187 3.33 -13.42 3.65
N SER A 188 3.28 -12.09 3.71
CA SER A 188 4.47 -11.26 3.92
C SER A 188 5.09 -11.51 5.31
N GLN A 189 4.26 -11.59 6.35
CA GLN A 189 4.71 -11.95 7.69
C GLN A 189 5.26 -13.39 7.75
N TYR A 190 4.60 -14.33 7.07
CA TYR A 190 5.07 -15.71 6.97
C TYR A 190 6.45 -15.79 6.29
N LYS A 191 6.63 -15.07 5.16
CA LYS A 191 7.94 -14.97 4.49
C LYS A 191 9.02 -14.47 5.45
N GLN A 192 8.74 -13.36 6.15
CA GLN A 192 9.69 -12.77 7.11
C GLN A 192 10.08 -13.76 8.21
N GLY A 193 9.09 -14.46 8.80
CA GLY A 193 9.35 -15.48 9.81
C GLY A 193 10.11 -16.69 9.27
N MET A 194 9.83 -17.11 8.03
CA MET A 194 10.58 -18.18 7.36
C MET A 194 12.03 -17.79 7.09
N MET A 195 12.27 -16.57 6.58
CA MET A 195 13.63 -16.05 6.39
C MET A 195 14.40 -16.06 7.70
N GLN A 196 13.82 -15.50 8.77
CA GLN A 196 14.47 -15.46 10.08
C GLN A 196 14.85 -16.87 10.56
N LYS A 197 13.94 -17.85 10.47
CA LYS A 197 14.19 -19.23 10.93
C LYS A 197 15.23 -19.95 10.09
N LEU A 198 15.21 -19.75 8.76
CA LEU A 198 16.15 -20.40 7.86
C LEU A 198 17.57 -19.82 8.03
N PHE A 199 17.73 -18.51 8.03
CA PHE A 199 19.05 -17.88 8.14
C PHE A 199 19.64 -17.96 9.56
N SER A 200 18.79 -18.04 10.61
CA SER A 200 19.26 -18.36 11.97
C SER A 200 19.47 -19.86 12.22
N GLN A 201 19.28 -20.71 11.21
CA GLN A 201 19.38 -22.17 11.27
C GLN A 201 18.47 -22.83 12.32
N GLN A 202 17.43 -22.13 12.82
CA GLN A 202 16.38 -22.73 13.63
C GLN A 202 15.52 -23.72 12.84
N LEU A 203 15.48 -23.55 11.53
CA LEU A 203 14.88 -24.46 10.56
C LEU A 203 15.93 -24.75 9.48
N ARG A 204 16.28 -26.03 9.30
CA ARG A 204 17.16 -26.48 8.22
C ARG A 204 16.44 -27.52 7.37
N PHE A 205 16.75 -27.53 6.08
CA PHE A 205 16.33 -28.59 5.20
C PHE A 205 17.24 -29.81 5.36
N LYS A 206 16.72 -30.97 4.97
CA LYS A 206 17.48 -32.20 4.83
C LYS A 206 17.73 -32.50 3.37
N ALA A 207 18.76 -33.28 3.09
CA ALA A 207 19.00 -33.86 1.78
C ALA A 207 17.85 -34.81 1.38
N ASP A 208 17.75 -35.15 0.10
CA ASP A 208 16.62 -35.95 -0.40
C ASP A 208 16.62 -37.39 0.14
N ASP A 209 17.76 -37.89 0.62
CA ASP A 209 17.89 -39.15 1.33
C ASP A 209 17.55 -39.07 2.83
N GLY A 210 17.18 -37.87 3.34
CA GLY A 210 16.83 -37.61 4.72
C GLY A 210 18.02 -37.27 5.63
N SER A 211 19.25 -37.29 5.13
CA SER A 211 20.44 -36.92 5.90
C SER A 211 20.49 -35.39 6.15
N GLU A 212 21.20 -35.01 7.20
CA GLU A 212 21.47 -33.60 7.51
C GLU A 212 22.53 -33.07 6.55
N PHE A 213 22.38 -31.80 6.12
CA PHE A 213 23.43 -31.11 5.40
C PHE A 213 24.58 -30.74 6.35
N ARG A 214 25.78 -30.56 5.78
CA ARG A 214 26.95 -30.08 6.53
C ARG A 214 26.68 -28.71 7.14
N GLU A 215 27.49 -28.34 8.15
CA GLU A 215 27.44 -27.01 8.75
C GLU A 215 27.69 -25.91 7.72
N TRP A 216 27.05 -24.75 7.96
CA TRP A 216 27.24 -23.56 7.13
C TRP A 216 28.65 -22.98 7.35
N GLU A 217 29.25 -22.52 6.28
CA GLU A 217 30.58 -21.90 6.31
C GLU A 217 30.44 -20.38 6.29
N GLU A 218 31.16 -19.70 7.15
CA GLU A 218 31.26 -18.23 7.11
C GLU A 218 32.25 -17.80 6.04
N LYS A 219 31.85 -16.91 5.14
CA LYS A 219 32.66 -16.43 4.02
C LYS A 219 32.41 -14.96 3.77
N GLU A 220 33.45 -14.22 3.42
CA GLU A 220 33.28 -12.85 2.94
C GLU A 220 32.58 -12.86 1.56
N LEU A 221 31.76 -11.84 1.31
CA LEU A 221 30.99 -11.74 0.06
C LEU A 221 31.89 -11.79 -1.18
N LYS A 222 33.10 -11.21 -1.13
CA LYS A 222 34.10 -11.26 -2.22
C LYS A 222 34.59 -12.67 -2.55
N ASP A 223 34.56 -13.61 -1.60
CA ASP A 223 35.07 -14.97 -1.80
C ASP A 223 34.06 -15.85 -2.57
N ILE A 224 32.79 -15.44 -2.56
CA ILE A 224 31.67 -16.19 -3.15
C ILE A 224 31.02 -15.49 -4.34
N ALA A 225 31.34 -14.23 -4.58
CA ALA A 225 30.78 -13.44 -5.66
C ALA A 225 31.75 -12.39 -6.18
N GLU A 226 31.66 -12.10 -7.46
CA GLU A 226 32.34 -10.97 -8.08
C GLU A 226 31.49 -9.71 -7.87
N ILE A 227 32.04 -8.72 -7.19
CA ILE A 227 31.38 -7.45 -6.93
C ILE A 227 31.78 -6.44 -8.01
N ASN A 228 30.77 -5.92 -8.70
CA ASN A 228 30.95 -4.97 -9.79
C ASN A 228 31.88 -5.53 -10.90
N PRO A 229 31.55 -6.67 -11.51
CA PRO A 229 32.35 -7.24 -12.58
C PRO A 229 32.64 -6.19 -13.65
N LYS A 230 33.86 -6.21 -14.20
CA LYS A 230 34.25 -5.26 -15.25
C LYS A 230 33.31 -5.42 -16.45
N SER A 231 32.59 -4.35 -16.74
CA SER A 231 31.71 -4.32 -17.92
C SER A 231 32.53 -4.26 -19.18
N LYS A 232 32.12 -5.03 -20.19
CA LYS A 232 32.53 -4.83 -21.57
C LYS A 232 32.00 -3.48 -22.06
N LYS A 233 32.30 -3.10 -23.32
CA LYS A 233 31.66 -1.92 -23.94
C LYS A 233 30.17 -1.98 -23.75
N LEU A 234 29.56 -0.88 -23.26
CA LEU A 234 28.12 -0.79 -23.11
C LEU A 234 27.45 -0.82 -24.49
N PRO A 235 26.23 -1.37 -24.59
CA PRO A 235 25.45 -1.36 -25.81
C PRO A 235 25.07 0.09 -26.23
N GLU A 236 24.73 0.27 -27.51
CA GLU A 236 24.34 1.58 -28.05
C GLU A 236 23.00 2.06 -27.48
N SER A 237 22.10 1.12 -27.15
CA SER A 237 20.81 1.38 -26.52
C SER A 237 20.55 0.30 -25.45
N PHE A 238 19.98 0.68 -24.31
CA PHE A 238 19.71 -0.23 -23.19
C PHE A 238 18.62 0.29 -22.26
N ILE A 239 18.06 -0.59 -21.46
CA ILE A 239 17.17 -0.22 -20.38
C ILE A 239 18.02 0.13 -19.16
N TYR A 240 17.87 1.36 -18.67
CA TYR A 240 18.60 1.85 -17.51
C TYR A 240 17.84 1.58 -16.21
N ILE A 241 18.53 1.00 -15.23
CA ILE A 241 18.02 0.72 -13.89
C ILE A 241 18.74 1.63 -12.89
N ASP A 242 18.05 2.63 -12.38
CA ASP A 242 18.52 3.48 -11.28
C ASP A 242 17.82 3.14 -9.95
N LEU A 243 18.12 3.90 -8.90
CA LEU A 243 17.54 3.66 -7.56
C LEU A 243 16.03 3.91 -7.48
N GLU A 244 15.47 4.68 -8.42
CA GLU A 244 14.02 4.95 -8.49
C GLU A 244 13.28 3.88 -9.31
N SER A 245 14.03 3.08 -10.08
CA SER A 245 13.48 2.04 -10.94
C SER A 245 13.02 0.79 -10.18
N VAL A 246 13.52 0.59 -8.96
CA VAL A 246 13.24 -0.61 -8.16
C VAL A 246 12.61 -0.24 -6.83
N GLU A 247 11.52 -0.89 -6.50
CA GLU A 247 10.89 -0.81 -5.17
C GLU A 247 10.53 -2.23 -4.69
N LYS A 248 10.95 -2.56 -3.46
CA LYS A 248 10.64 -3.85 -2.81
C LYS A 248 10.93 -5.08 -3.66
N GLY A 249 12.06 -5.05 -4.38
CA GLY A 249 12.49 -6.14 -5.25
C GLY A 249 11.76 -6.23 -6.59
N GLN A 250 10.97 -5.25 -6.95
CA GLN A 250 10.26 -5.17 -8.24
C GLN A 250 10.78 -4.04 -9.10
N LEU A 251 10.99 -4.32 -10.39
CA LEU A 251 11.36 -3.31 -11.38
C LEU A 251 10.11 -2.60 -11.86
N LEU A 252 9.93 -1.35 -11.43
CA LEU A 252 8.74 -0.53 -11.72
C LEU A 252 8.92 0.31 -12.99
N LEU A 253 10.15 0.77 -13.26
CA LEU A 253 10.45 1.63 -14.39
C LEU A 253 11.46 0.95 -15.32
N GLN A 254 11.14 0.93 -16.60
CA GLN A 254 12.00 0.43 -17.67
C GLN A 254 12.18 1.52 -18.72
N LYS A 255 13.18 2.38 -18.50
CA LYS A 255 13.48 3.50 -19.37
C LYS A 255 14.55 3.11 -20.36
N ASN A 256 14.20 2.98 -21.65
CA ASN A 256 15.16 2.81 -22.71
C ASN A 256 15.90 4.12 -22.96
N ILE A 257 17.23 4.07 -23.01
CA ILE A 257 18.09 5.23 -23.29
C ILE A 257 19.19 4.85 -24.29
N GLU A 258 19.59 5.83 -25.09
CA GLU A 258 20.75 5.73 -25.96
C GLU A 258 22.03 6.00 -25.17
N LEU A 259 23.12 5.35 -25.55
CA LEU A 259 24.41 5.47 -24.84
C LEU A 259 24.90 6.92 -24.73
N GLN A 260 24.68 7.71 -25.76
CA GLN A 260 25.05 9.14 -25.78
C GLN A 260 24.31 9.99 -24.75
N ASP A 261 23.07 9.58 -24.37
CA ASP A 261 22.22 10.26 -23.41
C ASP A 261 22.29 9.64 -22.01
N ALA A 262 23.14 8.62 -21.85
CA ALA A 262 23.24 7.85 -20.62
C ALA A 262 23.89 8.67 -19.50
N PRO A 263 23.33 8.64 -18.28
CA PRO A 263 23.97 9.26 -17.12
C PRO A 263 25.35 8.63 -16.86
N SER A 264 26.29 9.41 -16.36
CA SER A 264 27.65 8.92 -16.01
C SER A 264 27.63 7.73 -15.03
N ARG A 265 26.54 7.56 -14.28
CA ARG A 265 26.31 6.42 -13.36
C ARG A 265 25.84 5.15 -14.06
N ALA A 266 25.47 5.16 -15.32
CA ALA A 266 25.09 3.97 -16.09
C ALA A 266 26.35 3.15 -16.45
N GLN A 267 26.77 2.25 -15.56
CA GLN A 267 28.06 1.54 -15.71
C GLN A 267 27.99 0.04 -15.50
N ARG A 268 26.88 -0.51 -14.99
CA ARG A 268 26.76 -1.91 -14.61
C ARG A 268 26.00 -2.69 -15.68
N LEU A 269 26.71 -3.23 -16.69
CA LEU A 269 26.08 -4.11 -17.69
C LEU A 269 25.62 -5.42 -17.01
N LEU A 270 24.33 -5.68 -17.02
CA LEU A 270 23.74 -6.80 -16.31
C LEU A 270 23.76 -8.09 -17.12
N ALA A 271 23.91 -9.19 -16.43
CA ALA A 271 23.69 -10.53 -16.93
C ALA A 271 22.63 -11.23 -16.06
N LYS A 272 21.91 -12.16 -16.68
CA LYS A 272 20.89 -12.95 -15.98
C LYS A 272 21.49 -13.67 -14.76
N GLY A 273 20.86 -13.53 -13.62
CA GLY A 273 21.33 -14.04 -12.34
C GLY A 273 22.11 -13.01 -11.50
N ASP A 274 22.39 -11.82 -12.02
CA ASP A 274 23.00 -10.77 -11.20
C ASP A 274 22.05 -10.31 -10.09
N VAL A 275 22.59 -9.98 -8.94
CA VAL A 275 21.88 -9.36 -7.84
C VAL A 275 22.34 -7.90 -7.72
N LEU A 276 21.41 -6.97 -7.73
CA LEU A 276 21.64 -5.56 -7.47
C LEU A 276 21.40 -5.26 -6.01
N PHE A 277 22.45 -4.87 -5.28
CA PHE A 277 22.36 -4.44 -3.91
C PHE A 277 22.36 -2.91 -3.83
N GLN A 278 21.35 -2.32 -3.20
CA GLN A 278 21.23 -0.87 -3.05
C GLN A 278 22.29 -0.35 -2.07
N MET A 279 23.29 0.39 -2.58
CA MET A 279 24.38 0.92 -1.78
C MET A 279 24.05 2.24 -1.08
N VAL A 280 23.15 3.03 -1.64
CA VAL A 280 22.69 4.32 -1.08
C VAL A 280 21.36 4.12 -0.38
N ARG A 281 21.27 4.48 0.90
CA ARG A 281 20.12 4.19 1.78
C ARG A 281 19.78 2.69 1.81
N PRO A 282 20.73 1.82 2.13
CA PRO A 282 20.54 0.38 2.06
C PRO A 282 19.41 -0.14 2.98
N TYR A 283 19.02 0.62 4.01
CA TYR A 283 17.89 0.32 4.88
C TYR A 283 16.55 0.24 4.14
N GLN A 284 16.44 0.81 2.94
CA GLN A 284 15.23 0.68 2.09
C GLN A 284 15.10 -0.71 1.47
N GLN A 285 16.22 -1.46 1.38
CA GLN A 285 16.28 -2.83 0.82
C GLN A 285 15.64 -2.95 -0.58
N ASN A 286 15.77 -1.92 -1.43
CA ASN A 286 15.35 -1.98 -2.82
C ASN A 286 16.38 -2.74 -3.68
N ASN A 287 16.79 -3.91 -3.20
CA ASN A 287 17.64 -4.83 -3.94
C ASN A 287 16.83 -5.51 -5.04
N TYR A 288 17.51 -5.94 -6.11
CA TYR A 288 16.82 -6.54 -7.24
C TYR A 288 17.54 -7.79 -7.74
N TYR A 289 16.81 -8.89 -7.92
CA TYR A 289 17.29 -10.09 -8.59
C TYR A 289 17.01 -9.97 -10.09
N PHE A 290 18.07 -9.82 -10.89
CA PHE A 290 17.95 -9.61 -12.33
C PHE A 290 17.78 -10.95 -13.06
N ASN A 291 16.64 -11.16 -13.68
CA ASN A 291 16.31 -12.39 -14.43
C ASN A 291 15.62 -12.08 -15.77
N LEU A 292 15.92 -10.94 -16.36
CA LEU A 292 15.36 -10.52 -17.64
C LEU A 292 16.32 -10.82 -18.79
N SER A 293 15.80 -10.82 -20.00
CA SER A 293 16.58 -10.92 -21.25
C SER A 293 16.59 -9.55 -21.93
N GLY A 294 17.69 -9.21 -22.57
CA GLY A 294 17.91 -7.92 -23.24
C GLY A 294 19.07 -7.14 -22.65
N GLU A 295 19.29 -5.95 -23.15
CA GLU A 295 20.38 -5.07 -22.75
C GLU A 295 19.92 -4.18 -21.59
N TYR A 296 20.48 -4.42 -20.42
CA TYR A 296 20.18 -3.68 -19.20
C TYR A 296 21.46 -3.17 -18.56
N VAL A 297 21.46 -1.92 -18.14
CA VAL A 297 22.58 -1.30 -17.42
C VAL A 297 22.08 -0.68 -16.14
N ALA A 298 22.67 -1.06 -15.02
CA ALA A 298 22.32 -0.47 -13.72
C ALA A 298 23.25 0.69 -13.35
N SER A 299 22.70 1.55 -12.50
CA SER A 299 23.41 2.67 -11.87
C SER A 299 24.50 2.18 -10.92
N THR A 300 25.58 2.95 -10.80
CA THR A 300 26.59 2.78 -9.73
C THR A 300 26.04 2.98 -8.31
N GLY A 301 24.80 3.42 -8.15
CA GLY A 301 24.09 3.39 -6.88
C GLY A 301 23.78 1.97 -6.39
N TYR A 302 23.91 0.97 -7.27
CA TYR A 302 23.88 -0.44 -6.94
C TYR A 302 25.29 -1.06 -6.98
N ALA A 303 25.57 -1.98 -6.07
CA ALA A 303 26.59 -2.99 -6.27
C ALA A 303 25.97 -4.12 -7.12
N GLN A 304 26.63 -4.47 -8.22
CA GLN A 304 26.31 -5.63 -9.03
C GLN A 304 27.04 -6.85 -8.45
N ILE A 305 26.31 -7.86 -8.05
CA ILE A 305 26.82 -9.07 -7.41
C ILE A 305 26.58 -10.23 -8.35
N ARG A 306 27.65 -10.86 -8.83
CA ARG A 306 27.62 -12.01 -9.73
C ARG A 306 28.26 -13.21 -9.06
N THR A 307 27.53 -14.29 -8.91
CA THR A 307 27.99 -15.48 -8.19
C THR A 307 27.88 -16.75 -9.05
N LYS A 308 28.64 -17.77 -8.69
CA LYS A 308 28.51 -19.15 -9.20
C LYS A 308 27.64 -20.01 -8.27
N LEU A 309 27.29 -19.50 -7.09
CA LEU A 309 26.37 -20.12 -6.16
C LEU A 309 24.92 -19.90 -6.61
N ASP A 310 23.95 -20.31 -5.82
CA ASP A 310 22.56 -19.97 -6.10
C ASP A 310 22.31 -18.46 -5.90
N SER A 311 22.15 -17.74 -7.01
CA SER A 311 22.01 -16.27 -6.98
C SER A 311 20.76 -15.81 -6.22
N LYS A 312 19.69 -16.62 -6.20
CA LYS A 312 18.49 -16.29 -5.42
C LYS A 312 18.74 -16.47 -3.94
N PHE A 313 19.49 -17.52 -3.55
CA PHE A 313 19.91 -17.65 -2.16
C PHE A 313 20.71 -16.41 -1.73
N ILE A 314 21.68 -15.97 -2.53
CA ILE A 314 22.44 -14.74 -2.24
C ILE A 314 21.51 -13.54 -2.15
N TYR A 315 20.55 -13.38 -3.07
CA TYR A 315 19.55 -12.31 -2.99
C TYR A 315 18.82 -12.29 -1.65
N TYR A 316 18.39 -13.45 -1.14
CA TYR A 316 17.71 -13.53 0.18
C TYR A 316 18.67 -13.31 1.35
N ALA A 317 19.89 -13.82 1.28
CA ALA A 317 20.91 -13.59 2.32
C ALA A 317 21.22 -12.11 2.52
N LEU A 318 21.23 -11.32 1.43
CA LEU A 318 21.44 -9.87 1.48
C LEU A 318 20.26 -9.09 2.11
N HIS A 319 19.11 -9.73 2.33
CA HIS A 319 17.96 -9.16 3.04
C HIS A 319 17.87 -9.60 4.51
N GLU A 320 18.79 -10.44 4.93
CA GLU A 320 18.84 -10.91 6.31
C GLU A 320 19.20 -9.74 7.25
N LYS A 321 18.62 -9.77 8.45
CA LYS A 321 18.74 -8.64 9.38
C LYS A 321 20.18 -8.41 9.83
N THR A 322 20.92 -9.48 10.16
CA THR A 322 22.32 -9.36 10.63
C THR A 322 23.21 -8.80 9.52
N PHE A 323 23.00 -9.21 8.27
CA PHE A 323 23.70 -8.65 7.13
C PHE A 323 23.40 -7.15 6.96
N LEU A 324 22.12 -6.75 7.06
CA LEU A 324 21.73 -5.34 6.96
C LEU A 324 22.31 -4.51 8.10
N ASP A 325 22.30 -5.03 9.32
CA ASP A 325 22.88 -4.36 10.49
C ASP A 325 24.40 -4.11 10.25
N GLU A 326 25.13 -5.10 9.73
CA GLU A 326 26.54 -4.94 9.35
C GLU A 326 26.75 -3.91 8.23
N VAL A 327 25.89 -3.91 7.20
CA VAL A 327 25.91 -2.87 6.17
C VAL A 327 25.72 -1.48 6.79
N MET A 328 24.74 -1.33 7.67
CA MET A 328 24.45 -0.04 8.31
C MET A 328 25.57 0.44 9.21
N ASN A 329 26.25 -0.47 9.92
CA ASN A 329 27.41 -0.15 10.74
C ASN A 329 28.60 0.39 9.93
N ARG A 330 28.73 -0.02 8.66
CA ARG A 330 29.80 0.41 7.74
C ARG A 330 29.38 1.59 6.83
N CYS A 331 28.13 2.04 6.92
CA CYS A 331 27.66 3.18 6.15
C CYS A 331 28.30 4.49 6.64
N THR A 332 28.58 5.37 5.68
CA THR A 332 28.98 6.76 5.93
C THR A 332 27.87 7.72 5.52
N GLY A 333 27.82 8.91 6.14
CA GLY A 333 26.79 9.93 5.87
C GLY A 333 25.54 9.78 6.74
N THR A 334 25.09 10.89 7.34
CA THR A 334 23.94 10.91 8.27
C THR A 334 22.60 10.99 7.56
N SER A 335 22.45 11.87 6.56
CA SER A 335 21.18 12.07 5.84
C SER A 335 20.98 11.07 4.70
N TYR A 336 22.06 10.61 4.10
CA TYR A 336 22.07 9.66 2.98
C TYR A 336 23.12 8.59 3.26
N PRO A 337 22.89 7.68 4.21
CA PRO A 337 23.86 6.63 4.52
C PRO A 337 24.15 5.80 3.27
N ALA A 338 25.42 5.56 3.03
CA ALA A 338 25.89 4.79 1.89
C ALA A 338 27.06 3.90 2.28
N ILE A 339 27.12 2.70 1.72
CA ILE A 339 28.24 1.78 1.83
C ILE A 339 29.03 1.78 0.51
N ASN A 340 30.35 1.69 0.59
CA ASN A 340 31.17 1.50 -0.59
C ASN A 340 31.34 0.01 -0.96
N SER A 341 31.83 -0.28 -2.17
CA SER A 341 31.95 -1.66 -2.65
C SER A 341 32.98 -2.48 -1.89
N SER A 342 34.05 -1.85 -1.37
CA SER A 342 35.10 -2.54 -0.60
C SER A 342 34.54 -3.02 0.73
N ASP A 343 33.88 -2.13 1.47
CA ASP A 343 33.27 -2.47 2.77
C ASP A 343 32.16 -3.50 2.61
N LEU A 344 31.31 -3.36 1.57
CA LEU A 344 30.30 -4.36 1.25
C LEU A 344 30.90 -5.74 0.95
N SER A 345 32.00 -5.78 0.19
CA SER A 345 32.66 -7.03 -0.24
C SER A 345 33.30 -7.83 0.89
N SER A 346 33.63 -7.16 2.01
CA SER A 346 34.25 -7.77 3.20
C SER A 346 33.22 -8.13 4.31
N ILE A 347 31.93 -8.02 4.03
CA ILE A 347 30.93 -8.50 4.98
C ILE A 347 30.84 -10.03 4.87
N GLU A 348 30.89 -10.68 6.04
CA GLU A 348 30.77 -12.12 6.16
C GLU A 348 29.30 -12.55 6.12
N ILE A 349 29.04 -13.64 5.45
CA ILE A 349 27.73 -14.30 5.38
C ILE A 349 27.89 -15.82 5.56
N LEU A 350 26.92 -16.44 6.17
CA LEU A 350 26.86 -17.89 6.35
C LEU A 350 26.32 -18.57 5.08
N ILE A 351 27.05 -19.54 4.57
CA ILE A 351 26.78 -20.20 3.29
C ILE A 351 26.64 -21.72 3.50
N PRO A 352 25.45 -22.31 3.23
CA PRO A 352 25.29 -23.76 3.17
C PRO A 352 25.88 -24.36 1.88
N CYS A 353 25.84 -25.68 1.77
CA CYS A 353 26.12 -26.35 0.51
C CYS A 353 25.11 -25.94 -0.58
N LEU A 354 25.50 -26.05 -1.85
CA LEU A 354 24.68 -25.57 -2.99
C LEU A 354 23.28 -26.18 -3.03
N GLU A 355 23.15 -27.46 -2.63
CA GLU A 355 21.86 -28.13 -2.60
C GLU A 355 20.91 -27.50 -1.55
N GLU A 356 21.39 -27.19 -0.35
CA GLU A 356 20.59 -26.50 0.67
C GLU A 356 20.26 -25.07 0.26
N GLN A 357 21.22 -24.33 -0.38
CA GLN A 357 20.96 -23.01 -0.96
C GLN A 357 19.77 -23.06 -1.92
N THR A 358 19.75 -24.03 -2.81
CA THR A 358 18.69 -24.20 -3.82
C THR A 358 17.33 -24.52 -3.15
N LYS A 359 17.30 -25.36 -2.12
CA LYS A 359 16.06 -25.64 -1.36
C LYS A 359 15.52 -24.36 -0.68
N ILE A 360 16.38 -23.60 -0.03
CA ILE A 360 16.03 -22.32 0.61
C ILE A 360 15.49 -21.33 -0.44
N ALA A 361 16.23 -21.13 -1.53
CA ALA A 361 15.87 -20.21 -2.60
C ALA A 361 14.54 -20.57 -3.24
N ASN A 362 14.28 -21.86 -3.47
CA ASN A 362 13.03 -22.32 -4.07
C ASN A 362 11.82 -22.07 -3.15
N VAL A 363 11.95 -22.37 -1.85
CA VAL A 363 10.85 -22.13 -0.89
C VAL A 363 10.54 -20.63 -0.79
N LEU A 364 11.54 -19.79 -0.61
CA LEU A 364 11.34 -18.35 -0.49
C LEU A 364 10.80 -17.73 -1.81
N SER A 365 11.31 -18.17 -2.96
CA SER A 365 10.81 -17.76 -4.28
C SER A 365 9.35 -18.17 -4.50
N ALA A 366 8.95 -19.35 -4.05
CA ALA A 366 7.56 -19.79 -4.16
C ALA A 366 6.61 -18.94 -3.30
N ILE A 367 7.09 -18.47 -2.13
CA ILE A 367 6.32 -17.54 -1.30
C ILE A 367 6.21 -16.17 -2.00
N ASP A 368 7.31 -15.65 -2.56
CA ASP A 368 7.29 -14.38 -3.30
C ASP A 368 6.34 -14.42 -4.49
N GLN A 369 6.34 -15.49 -5.26
CA GLN A 369 5.38 -15.67 -6.36
C GLN A 369 3.92 -15.63 -5.87
N LYS A 370 3.61 -16.24 -4.72
CA LYS A 370 2.25 -16.19 -4.14
C LYS A 370 1.89 -14.77 -3.69
N ILE A 371 2.83 -14.03 -3.09
CA ILE A 371 2.63 -12.64 -2.69
C ILE A 371 2.36 -11.77 -3.93
N GLU A 372 3.15 -11.92 -4.99
CA GLU A 372 2.99 -11.19 -6.25
C GLU A 372 1.64 -11.46 -6.92
N VAL A 373 1.23 -12.73 -7.00
CA VAL A 373 -0.08 -13.12 -7.57
C VAL A 373 -1.22 -12.44 -6.80
N ILE A 374 -1.16 -12.43 -5.47
CA ILE A 374 -2.20 -11.81 -4.65
C ILE A 374 -2.17 -10.29 -4.80
N SER A 375 -1.00 -9.66 -4.89
CA SER A 375 -0.87 -8.22 -5.16
C SER A 375 -1.57 -7.84 -6.48
N LYS A 376 -1.32 -8.59 -7.55
CA LYS A 376 -2.00 -8.41 -8.84
C LYS A 376 -3.52 -8.58 -8.74
N GLN A 377 -3.98 -9.58 -7.99
CA GLN A 377 -5.42 -9.80 -7.75
C GLN A 377 -6.06 -8.62 -7.00
N ILE A 378 -5.38 -8.04 -6.02
CA ILE A 378 -5.85 -6.85 -5.29
C ILE A 378 -6.02 -5.68 -6.25
N GLU A 379 -5.01 -5.38 -7.06
CA GLU A 379 -5.07 -4.28 -8.02
C GLU A 379 -6.17 -4.48 -9.07
N GLN A 380 -6.31 -5.68 -9.62
CA GLN A 380 -7.39 -6.02 -10.55
C GLN A 380 -8.77 -5.86 -9.91
N ALA A 381 -8.95 -6.32 -8.66
CA ALA A 381 -10.22 -6.18 -7.95
C ALA A 381 -10.56 -4.72 -7.64
N LYS A 382 -9.59 -3.90 -7.26
CA LYS A 382 -9.76 -2.45 -7.06
C LYS A 382 -10.15 -1.74 -8.36
N GLN A 383 -9.47 -2.07 -9.46
CA GLN A 383 -9.77 -1.50 -10.77
C GLN A 383 -11.16 -1.92 -11.25
N TRP A 384 -11.54 -3.18 -11.06
CA TRP A 384 -12.87 -3.67 -11.36
C TRP A 384 -13.95 -2.94 -10.55
N LYS A 385 -13.75 -2.80 -9.22
CA LYS A 385 -14.65 -2.00 -8.37
C LYS A 385 -14.81 -0.57 -8.89
N LYS A 386 -13.71 0.09 -9.29
CA LYS A 386 -13.75 1.44 -9.86
C LYS A 386 -14.62 1.48 -11.13
N GLY A 387 -14.49 0.49 -12.01
CA GLY A 387 -15.31 0.36 -13.21
C GLY A 387 -16.79 0.12 -12.89
N LEU A 388 -17.10 -0.70 -11.88
CA LEU A 388 -18.47 -0.93 -11.42
C LEU A 388 -19.10 0.36 -10.88
N LEU A 389 -18.39 1.11 -10.02
CA LEU A 389 -18.86 2.40 -9.51
C LEU A 389 -19.13 3.41 -10.62
N GLN A 390 -18.35 3.39 -11.71
CA GLN A 390 -18.55 4.27 -12.85
C GLN A 390 -19.77 3.89 -13.69
N GLN A 391 -20.12 2.61 -13.76
CA GLN A 391 -21.18 2.10 -14.65
C GLN A 391 -22.51 1.90 -13.93
N MET A 392 -22.50 1.61 -12.63
CA MET A 392 -23.70 1.34 -11.82
C MET A 392 -24.31 2.60 -11.20
N PHE A 393 -23.62 3.73 -11.23
CA PHE A 393 -24.15 5.02 -10.77
C PHE A 393 -24.22 6.04 -11.92
N ILE A 394 -25.10 7.04 -11.76
CA ILE A 394 -25.38 8.09 -12.77
C ILE A 394 -25.03 9.44 -12.17
#